data_2176cea207790051bb33bca4fd6add1a
#
_entry.id   2176cea207790051bb33bca4fd6add1a
#
_cell.length_a   1.000
_cell.length_b   1.000
_cell.length_c   1.000
_cell.angle_alpha   90.00
_cell.angle_beta   90.00
_cell.angle_gamma   90.00
#
_symmetry.space_group_name_H-M   'P 1'
#
loop_
_entity.id
_entity.type
_entity.pdbx_description
1 polymer ?
#
loop_
_entity_poly.entity_id
_entity_poly.type
_entity_poly.pdbx_seq_one_letter_code
_entity_poly.pdbx_strand_id
1 'polypeptide(L)'
;MEKLLQDLDKYLNWLETPNENFGGRPVCPFLAPDRKNGKLKIEIYDSKVRTIWEHILIFDREDYNTALFLHIDDSIKDISRAKWQKYLREGMESIGLDHLKPICFSPWEDWTAGQIKTREMAPCFLTSIAGRKELGVAHKSIQKTKYFDKFTDKERKKMKVSAK
;
A
#
# COMPACT_ATOMS: atom_id res chain seq x y z
N MET A 1 16.50 10.71 -10.17
CA MET A 1 15.11 11.09 -9.93
C MET A 1 14.19 10.65 -11.07
N GLU A 2 14.43 11.06 -12.30
CA GLU A 2 13.61 10.67 -13.47
C GLU A 2 13.44 9.15 -13.62
N LYS A 3 14.53 8.39 -13.54
CA LYS A 3 14.47 6.92 -13.56
C LYS A 3 13.58 6.34 -12.46
N LEU A 4 13.66 6.85 -11.24
CA LEU A 4 12.82 6.40 -10.11
C LEU A 4 11.34 6.59 -10.42
N LEU A 5 10.97 7.75 -10.98
CA LEU A 5 9.58 8.04 -11.35
C LEU A 5 9.09 7.16 -12.50
N GLN A 6 9.94 6.88 -13.48
CA GLN A 6 9.62 5.94 -14.57
C GLN A 6 9.42 4.51 -14.05
N ASP A 7 10.27 4.06 -13.15
CA ASP A 7 10.15 2.71 -12.55
C ASP A 7 8.95 2.64 -11.61
N LEU A 8 8.61 3.73 -10.92
CA LEU A 8 7.37 3.84 -10.16
C LEU A 8 6.14 3.72 -11.08
N ASP A 9 6.12 4.42 -12.21
CA ASP A 9 5.01 4.36 -13.15
C ASP A 9 4.78 2.93 -13.69
N LYS A 10 5.86 2.21 -14.03
CA LYS A 10 5.79 0.79 -14.40
C LYS A 10 5.21 -0.07 -13.27
N TYR A 11 5.64 0.18 -12.04
CA TYR A 11 5.14 -0.54 -10.87
C TYR A 11 3.65 -0.28 -10.63
N LEU A 12 3.21 0.97 -10.70
CA LEU A 12 1.80 1.33 -10.55
C LEU A 12 0.95 0.70 -11.65
N ASN A 13 1.42 0.73 -12.90
CA ASN A 13 0.74 0.08 -14.02
C ASN A 13 0.62 -1.44 -13.81
N TRP A 14 1.65 -2.09 -13.27
CA TRP A 14 1.59 -3.50 -12.90
C TRP A 14 0.55 -3.77 -11.81
N LEU A 15 0.47 -2.93 -10.78
CA LEU A 15 -0.53 -3.05 -9.72
C LEU A 15 -1.97 -2.88 -10.24
N GLU A 16 -2.17 -2.09 -11.28
CA GLU A 16 -3.46 -1.79 -11.91
C GLU A 16 -3.86 -2.82 -12.98
N THR A 17 -2.92 -3.63 -13.45
CA THR A 17 -3.15 -4.60 -14.51
C THR A 17 -3.89 -5.84 -13.97
N PRO A 18 -4.91 -6.36 -14.68
CA PRO A 18 -5.56 -7.62 -14.34
C PRO A 18 -4.56 -8.77 -14.22
N ASN A 19 -4.69 -9.58 -13.18
CA ASN A 19 -3.78 -10.67 -12.87
C ASN A 19 -4.56 -11.93 -12.50
N GLU A 20 -4.26 -13.06 -13.16
CA GLU A 20 -4.93 -14.33 -12.95
C GLU A 20 -4.80 -14.87 -11.51
N ASN A 21 -3.73 -14.49 -10.81
CA ASN A 21 -3.59 -14.85 -9.39
C ASN A 21 -4.63 -14.19 -8.49
N PHE A 22 -5.26 -13.12 -8.97
CA PHE A 22 -6.31 -12.37 -8.27
C PHE A 22 -7.67 -12.52 -8.98
N GLY A 23 -7.88 -13.66 -9.67
CA GLY A 23 -9.12 -13.93 -10.37
C GLY A 23 -9.43 -12.95 -11.51
N GLY A 24 -8.41 -12.50 -12.22
CA GLY A 24 -8.51 -11.54 -13.32
C GLY A 24 -8.73 -10.10 -12.85
N ARG A 25 -8.56 -9.82 -11.57
CA ARG A 25 -8.62 -8.46 -11.01
C ARG A 25 -7.23 -7.85 -10.90
N PRO A 26 -7.10 -6.52 -10.86
CA PRO A 26 -5.83 -5.87 -10.54
C PRO A 26 -5.25 -6.34 -9.20
N VAL A 27 -3.93 -6.36 -9.10
CA VAL A 27 -3.22 -6.67 -7.84
C VAL A 27 -3.66 -5.71 -6.72
N CYS A 28 -3.79 -4.42 -7.06
CA CYS A 28 -4.31 -3.39 -6.17
C CYS A 28 -5.55 -2.73 -6.81
N PRO A 29 -6.76 -3.21 -6.52
CA PRO A 29 -7.98 -2.73 -7.18
C PRO A 29 -8.39 -1.32 -6.77
N PHE A 30 -7.71 -0.70 -5.80
CA PHE A 30 -8.02 0.65 -5.29
C PHE A 30 -7.21 1.73 -5.97
N LEU A 31 -6.05 1.37 -6.51
CA LEU A 31 -5.07 2.33 -7.01
C LEU A 31 -5.55 3.06 -8.27
N ALA A 32 -6.09 2.31 -9.23
CA ALA A 32 -6.55 2.88 -10.50
C ALA A 32 -7.66 3.93 -10.34
N PRO A 33 -8.70 3.71 -9.53
CA PRO A 33 -9.70 4.74 -9.24
C PRO A 33 -9.10 6.00 -8.61
N ASP A 34 -8.22 5.86 -7.61
CA ASP A 34 -7.61 7.00 -6.94
C ASP A 34 -6.71 7.79 -7.88
N ARG A 35 -5.90 7.09 -8.69
CA ARG A 35 -5.03 7.70 -9.71
C ARG A 35 -5.84 8.45 -10.76
N LYS A 36 -6.89 7.82 -11.31
CA LYS A 36 -7.78 8.42 -12.32
C LYS A 36 -8.51 9.66 -11.82
N ASN A 37 -8.91 9.66 -10.55
CA ASN A 37 -9.69 10.73 -9.94
C ASN A 37 -8.83 11.80 -9.28
N GLY A 38 -7.49 11.74 -9.40
CA GLY A 38 -6.58 12.70 -8.77
C GLY A 38 -6.58 12.61 -7.23
N LYS A 39 -6.94 11.43 -6.68
CA LYS A 39 -7.00 11.16 -5.25
C LYS A 39 -5.79 10.38 -4.72
N LEU A 40 -4.80 10.14 -5.58
CA LEU A 40 -3.52 9.54 -5.23
C LEU A 40 -2.45 10.63 -5.13
N LYS A 41 -1.89 10.83 -3.95
CA LYS A 41 -0.71 11.67 -3.73
C LYS A 41 0.55 10.83 -3.86
N ILE A 42 1.54 11.32 -4.60
CA ILE A 42 2.87 10.71 -4.71
C ILE A 42 3.89 11.73 -4.21
N GLU A 43 4.68 11.37 -3.23
CA GLU A 43 5.64 12.28 -2.60
C GLU A 43 6.96 11.55 -2.31
N ILE A 44 8.07 12.25 -2.55
CA ILE A 44 9.39 11.76 -2.19
C ILE A 44 9.61 11.99 -0.71
N TYR A 45 10.03 10.95 -0.02
CA TYR A 45 10.36 10.99 1.39
C TYR A 45 11.87 10.94 1.60
N ASP A 46 12.39 11.97 2.25
CA ASP A 46 13.76 12.05 2.75
C ASP A 46 13.72 12.39 4.25
N SER A 47 14.15 11.44 5.08
CA SER A 47 14.13 11.60 6.55
C SER A 47 14.99 12.73 7.06
N LYS A 48 15.94 13.22 6.25
CA LYS A 48 16.80 14.38 6.58
C LYS A 48 16.10 15.72 6.39
N VAL A 49 15.03 15.73 5.58
CA VAL A 49 14.28 16.95 5.26
C VAL A 49 13.05 17.09 6.16
N ARG A 50 12.29 15.99 6.31
CA ARG A 50 11.03 15.98 7.07
C ARG A 50 10.76 14.60 7.64
N THR A 51 10.17 14.54 8.82
CA THR A 51 9.77 13.27 9.43
C THR A 51 8.57 12.65 8.71
N ILE A 52 8.43 11.33 8.77
CA ILE A 52 7.26 10.65 8.21
C ILE A 52 5.94 11.11 8.85
N TRP A 53 5.99 11.51 10.13
CA TRP A 53 4.82 12.00 10.85
C TRP A 53 4.30 13.33 10.31
N GLU A 54 5.21 14.24 9.93
CA GLU A 54 4.83 15.52 9.32
C GLU A 54 4.17 15.29 7.95
N HIS A 55 4.68 14.34 7.16
CA HIS A 55 4.06 13.96 5.88
C HIS A 55 2.65 13.37 6.08
N ILE A 56 2.48 12.48 7.08
CA ILE A 56 1.18 11.87 7.40
C ILE A 56 0.18 12.91 7.89
N LEU A 57 0.60 13.84 8.77
CA LEU A 57 -0.26 14.91 9.27
C LEU A 57 -0.67 15.91 8.19
N ILE A 58 0.20 16.15 7.21
CA ILE A 58 -0.13 16.99 6.04
C ILE A 58 -1.15 16.25 5.18
N PHE A 59 -0.89 14.97 4.85
CA PHE A 59 -1.80 14.14 4.07
C PHE A 59 -3.20 14.06 4.69
N ASP A 60 -3.30 13.90 6.01
CA ASP A 60 -4.58 13.82 6.74
C ASP A 60 -5.47 15.06 6.57
N ARG A 61 -4.87 16.21 6.23
CA ARG A 61 -5.57 17.48 6.01
C ARG A 61 -5.87 17.78 4.55
N GLU A 62 -5.35 16.95 3.65
CA GLU A 62 -5.51 17.11 2.20
C GLU A 62 -6.64 16.24 1.66
N ASP A 63 -7.17 16.59 0.50
CA ASP A 63 -8.28 15.87 -0.15
C ASP A 63 -7.75 14.73 -1.06
N TYR A 64 -6.95 13.82 -0.46
CA TYR A 64 -6.51 12.58 -1.10
C TYR A 64 -7.05 11.36 -0.35
N ASN A 65 -7.28 10.26 -1.08
CA ASN A 65 -7.65 8.98 -0.49
C ASN A 65 -6.44 8.15 -0.10
N THR A 66 -5.37 8.27 -0.88
CA THR A 66 -4.14 7.48 -0.73
C THR A 66 -2.92 8.37 -0.95
N ALA A 67 -1.90 8.22 -0.11
CA ALA A 67 -0.56 8.75 -0.34
C ALA A 67 0.45 7.62 -0.52
N LEU A 68 1.42 7.82 -1.42
CA LEU A 68 2.60 6.99 -1.59
C LEU A 68 3.84 7.82 -1.29
N PHE A 69 4.56 7.48 -0.24
CA PHE A 69 5.84 8.08 0.12
C PHE A 69 6.99 7.19 -0.37
N LEU A 70 7.80 7.73 -1.29
CA LEU A 70 8.95 7.05 -1.87
C LEU A 70 10.18 7.36 -1.04
N HIS A 71 10.71 6.37 -0.34
CA HIS A 71 11.92 6.52 0.47
C HIS A 71 13.16 6.55 -0.44
N ILE A 72 13.87 7.68 -0.45
CA ILE A 72 15.09 7.85 -1.23
C ILE A 72 16.36 7.76 -0.39
N ASP A 73 16.23 7.79 0.93
CA ASP A 73 17.36 7.65 1.85
C ASP A 73 17.57 6.19 2.29
N ASP A 74 18.76 5.92 2.80
CA ASP A 74 19.16 4.59 3.22
C ASP A 74 18.69 4.20 4.63
N SER A 75 18.01 5.09 5.34
CA SER A 75 17.59 4.89 6.74
C SER A 75 16.65 3.70 6.94
N ILE A 76 15.94 3.32 5.88
CA ILE A 76 14.96 2.24 5.91
C ILE A 76 15.52 0.85 5.51
N LYS A 77 16.76 0.77 4.98
CA LYS A 77 17.30 -0.46 4.39
C LYS A 77 17.40 -1.62 5.39
N ASP A 78 17.70 -1.32 6.65
CA ASP A 78 17.86 -2.31 7.71
C ASP A 78 16.56 -2.60 8.47
N ILE A 79 15.46 -1.97 8.08
CA ILE A 79 14.16 -2.12 8.74
C ILE A 79 13.27 -3.01 7.88
N SER A 80 12.80 -4.14 8.41
CA SER A 80 11.84 -4.97 7.70
C SER A 80 10.52 -4.22 7.48
N ARG A 81 9.87 -4.50 6.35
CA ARG A 81 8.54 -3.97 6.01
C ARG A 81 7.54 -4.12 7.17
N ALA A 82 7.50 -5.30 7.79
CA ALA A 82 6.58 -5.58 8.88
C ALA A 82 6.85 -4.72 10.13
N LYS A 83 8.14 -4.50 10.48
CA LYS A 83 8.50 -3.63 11.61
C LYS A 83 8.13 -2.18 11.35
N TRP A 84 8.41 -1.66 10.14
CA TRP A 84 8.07 -0.30 9.78
C TRP A 84 6.55 -0.07 9.77
N GLN A 85 5.81 -0.99 9.16
CA GLN A 85 4.35 -0.91 9.13
C GLN A 85 3.73 -0.98 10.53
N LYS A 86 4.28 -1.81 11.41
CA LYS A 86 3.86 -1.88 12.82
C LYS A 86 4.12 -0.56 13.54
N TYR A 87 5.33 -0.01 13.41
CA TYR A 87 5.71 1.29 13.98
C TYR A 87 4.76 2.41 13.57
N LEU A 88 4.47 2.51 12.26
CA LEU A 88 3.54 3.51 11.75
C LEU A 88 2.13 3.32 12.31
N ARG A 89 1.62 2.10 12.33
CA ARG A 89 0.29 1.82 12.87
C ARG A 89 0.16 2.20 14.34
N GLU A 90 1.10 1.77 15.17
CA GLU A 90 1.08 2.07 16.60
C GLU A 90 1.23 3.58 16.86
N GLY A 91 2.09 4.26 16.11
CA GLY A 91 2.24 5.71 16.21
C GLY A 91 0.99 6.47 15.76
N MET A 92 0.36 6.09 14.65
CA MET A 92 -0.89 6.71 14.20
C MET A 92 -2.02 6.52 15.21
N GLU A 93 -2.16 5.31 15.76
CA GLU A 93 -3.14 5.04 16.83
C GLU A 93 -2.90 5.92 18.06
N SER A 94 -1.63 6.13 18.44
CA SER A 94 -1.28 6.93 19.62
C SER A 94 -1.57 8.43 19.47
N ILE A 95 -1.62 8.95 18.25
CA ILE A 95 -1.89 10.37 17.95
C ILE A 95 -3.29 10.62 17.36
N GLY A 96 -4.18 9.63 17.42
CA GLY A 96 -5.58 9.77 16.99
C GLY A 96 -5.81 9.69 15.49
N LEU A 97 -4.86 9.12 14.72
CA LEU A 97 -4.98 8.89 13.27
C LEU A 97 -5.36 7.44 12.94
N ASP A 98 -6.15 6.80 13.79
CA ASP A 98 -6.62 5.41 13.62
C ASP A 98 -7.57 5.21 12.43
N HIS A 99 -8.10 6.29 11.86
CA HIS A 99 -8.85 6.29 10.60
C HIS A 99 -7.96 6.08 9.35
N LEU A 100 -6.65 6.16 9.49
CA LEU A 100 -5.67 5.87 8.44
C LEU A 100 -5.08 4.46 8.60
N LYS A 101 -4.59 3.89 7.50
CA LYS A 101 -3.96 2.58 7.47
C LYS A 101 -2.64 2.63 6.69
N PRO A 102 -1.51 2.26 7.31
CA PRO A 102 -0.24 2.12 6.60
C PRO A 102 -0.16 0.75 5.93
N ILE A 103 0.36 0.74 4.70
CA ILE A 103 0.75 -0.44 3.95
C ILE A 103 2.13 -0.17 3.36
N CYS A 104 3.09 -1.07 3.60
CA CYS A 104 4.46 -0.86 3.17
C CYS A 104 4.87 -1.90 2.14
N PHE A 105 5.71 -1.48 1.19
CA PHE A 105 6.28 -2.32 0.14
C PHE A 105 7.80 -2.17 0.17
N SER A 106 8.50 -3.31 0.14
CA SER A 106 9.96 -3.33 0.19
C SER A 106 10.50 -4.02 -1.05
N PRO A 107 11.41 -3.41 -1.82
CA PRO A 107 12.02 -4.04 -2.97
C PRO A 107 12.95 -5.20 -2.61
N TRP A 108 13.23 -5.38 -1.32
CA TRP A 108 14.12 -6.43 -0.80
C TRP A 108 13.37 -7.62 -0.21
N GLU A 109 12.07 -7.55 -0.08
CA GLU A 109 11.25 -8.60 0.52
C GLU A 109 10.23 -9.12 -0.51
N ASP A 110 10.17 -10.45 -0.68
CA ASP A 110 9.14 -11.06 -1.51
C ASP A 110 7.75 -10.80 -0.94
N TRP A 111 6.81 -10.53 -1.83
CA TRP A 111 5.42 -10.41 -1.45
C TRP A 111 4.73 -11.77 -1.58
N THR A 112 4.05 -12.20 -0.52
CA THR A 112 3.31 -13.45 -0.50
C THR A 112 1.88 -13.22 -0.03
N ALA A 113 0.92 -13.80 -0.74
CA ALA A 113 -0.47 -13.89 -0.31
C ALA A 113 -1.04 -15.25 -0.69
N GLY A 114 -1.22 -16.11 0.30
CA GLY A 114 -1.66 -17.47 0.10
C GLY A 114 -0.69 -18.28 -0.76
N GLN A 115 -1.18 -18.80 -1.86
CA GLN A 115 -0.38 -19.54 -2.85
C GLN A 115 0.39 -18.63 -3.81
N ILE A 116 0.16 -17.32 -3.73
CA ILE A 116 0.79 -16.35 -4.61
C ILE A 116 2.14 -15.98 -4.02
N LYS A 117 3.20 -16.26 -4.77
CA LYS A 117 4.53 -15.75 -4.50
C LYS A 117 4.93 -14.88 -5.68
N THR A 118 5.17 -13.63 -5.44
CA THR A 118 5.70 -12.71 -6.44
C THR A 118 6.84 -11.92 -5.86
N ARG A 119 7.87 -11.71 -6.66
CA ARG A 119 8.91 -10.77 -6.30
C ARG A 119 8.29 -9.39 -6.22
N GLU A 120 8.57 -8.68 -5.14
CA GLU A 120 8.18 -7.28 -5.04
C GLU A 120 8.90 -6.48 -6.12
N MET A 121 8.13 -5.71 -6.89
CA MET A 121 8.63 -4.92 -8.01
C MET A 121 8.69 -3.42 -7.68
N ALA A 122 8.49 -3.05 -6.42
CA ALA A 122 8.60 -1.66 -6.00
C ALA A 122 10.00 -1.10 -6.32
N PRO A 123 10.10 0.10 -6.90
CA PRO A 123 11.38 0.68 -7.31
C PRO A 123 12.26 1.13 -6.15
N CYS A 124 11.64 1.35 -4.99
CA CYS A 124 12.27 1.69 -3.72
C CYS A 124 11.37 1.24 -2.58
N PHE A 125 11.75 1.47 -1.34
CA PHE A 125 10.82 1.27 -0.23
C PHE A 125 9.68 2.29 -0.35
N LEU A 126 8.44 1.79 -0.27
CA LEU A 126 7.24 2.61 -0.37
C LEU A 126 6.44 2.50 0.93
N THR A 127 6.02 3.65 1.45
CA THR A 127 5.00 3.73 2.49
C THR A 127 3.72 4.25 1.86
N SER A 128 2.68 3.43 1.81
CA SER A 128 1.34 3.84 1.44
C SER A 128 0.54 4.15 2.70
N ILE A 129 -0.14 5.28 2.71
CA ILE A 129 -1.13 5.64 3.73
C ILE A 129 -2.47 5.82 3.04
N ALA A 130 -3.50 5.13 3.53
CA ALA A 130 -4.84 5.21 2.94
C ALA A 130 -5.91 5.32 4.03
N GLY A 131 -7.04 5.95 3.70
CA GLY A 131 -8.20 6.02 4.57
C GLY A 131 -8.83 4.65 4.79
N ARG A 132 -9.12 4.27 6.04
CA ARG A 132 -9.76 2.98 6.36
C ARG A 132 -11.15 2.85 5.76
N LYS A 133 -11.87 3.97 5.63
CA LYS A 133 -13.20 3.99 5.03
C LYS A 133 -13.15 3.62 3.55
N GLU A 134 -12.27 4.23 2.80
CA GLU A 134 -12.06 4.00 1.36
C GLU A 134 -11.59 2.56 1.11
N LEU A 135 -10.62 2.08 1.87
CA LEU A 135 -10.17 0.69 1.81
C LEU A 135 -11.31 -0.29 2.15
N GLY A 136 -12.15 0.03 3.12
CA GLY A 136 -13.29 -0.80 3.53
C GLY A 136 -14.35 -0.92 2.42
N VAL A 137 -14.67 0.17 1.74
CA VAL A 137 -15.61 0.18 0.59
C VAL A 137 -15.07 -0.68 -0.53
N ALA A 138 -13.84 -0.45 -0.90
CA ALA A 138 -13.19 -1.18 -1.97
C ALA A 138 -13.03 -2.68 -1.62
N HIS A 139 -12.66 -3.00 -0.39
CA HIS A 139 -12.59 -4.38 0.10
C HIS A 139 -13.92 -5.12 -0.01
N LYS A 140 -15.03 -4.48 0.37
CA LYS A 140 -16.38 -5.04 0.22
C LYS A 140 -16.72 -5.32 -1.26
N SER A 141 -16.28 -4.48 -2.18
CA SER A 141 -16.55 -4.64 -3.61
C SER A 141 -15.90 -5.89 -4.22
N ILE A 142 -14.76 -6.32 -3.68
CA ILE A 142 -14.00 -7.47 -4.17
C ILE A 142 -14.27 -8.77 -3.40
N GLN A 143 -14.91 -8.72 -2.23
CA GLN A 143 -15.20 -9.92 -1.41
C GLN A 143 -16.01 -10.99 -2.16
N LYS A 144 -16.93 -10.57 -3.02
CA LYS A 144 -17.80 -11.47 -3.82
C LYS A 144 -17.17 -11.93 -5.14
N THR A 145 -15.92 -11.55 -5.38
CA THR A 145 -15.17 -11.91 -6.59
C THR A 145 -14.19 -13.05 -6.31
N LYS A 146 -13.53 -13.54 -7.35
CA LYS A 146 -12.47 -14.54 -7.23
C LYS A 146 -11.13 -13.99 -6.72
N TYR A 147 -11.07 -12.73 -6.31
CA TYR A 147 -9.84 -12.05 -5.88
C TYR A 147 -9.09 -12.80 -4.78
N PHE A 148 -9.83 -13.34 -3.80
CA PHE A 148 -9.27 -14.02 -2.64
C PHE A 148 -9.18 -15.55 -2.78
N ASP A 149 -9.42 -16.11 -3.94
CA ASP A 149 -9.52 -17.58 -4.10
C ASP A 149 -8.23 -18.32 -3.77
N LYS A 150 -7.08 -17.70 -4.04
CA LYS A 150 -5.74 -18.24 -3.76
C LYS A 150 -5.18 -17.88 -2.39
N PHE A 151 -5.91 -17.11 -1.59
CA PHE A 151 -5.51 -16.76 -0.23
C PHE A 151 -5.83 -17.87 0.75
N THR A 152 -4.97 -18.06 1.76
CA THR A 152 -5.24 -19.02 2.86
C THR A 152 -6.39 -18.55 3.74
N ASP A 153 -7.03 -19.48 4.46
CA ASP A 153 -8.11 -19.15 5.40
C ASP A 153 -7.63 -18.20 6.50
N LYS A 154 -6.39 -18.35 6.95
CA LYS A 154 -5.77 -17.45 7.94
C LYS A 154 -5.68 -16.01 7.43
N GLU A 155 -5.28 -15.83 6.17
CA GLU A 155 -5.18 -14.50 5.53
C GLU A 155 -6.57 -13.92 5.29
N ARG A 156 -7.53 -14.72 4.81
CA ARG A 156 -8.92 -14.31 4.64
C ARG A 156 -9.51 -13.82 5.97
N LYS A 157 -9.32 -14.59 7.05
CA LYS A 157 -9.78 -14.23 8.39
C LYS A 157 -9.14 -12.93 8.87
N LYS A 158 -7.83 -12.76 8.67
CA LYS A 158 -7.11 -11.52 9.02
C LYS A 158 -7.64 -10.30 8.25
N MET A 159 -8.04 -10.49 7.00
CA MET A 159 -8.62 -9.45 6.15
C MET A 159 -10.15 -9.32 6.31
N LYS A 160 -10.76 -10.04 7.24
CA LYS A 160 -12.22 -10.07 7.46
C LYS A 160 -13.02 -10.43 6.20
N VAL A 161 -12.45 -11.28 5.36
CA VAL A 161 -13.13 -11.85 4.19
C VAL A 161 -14.00 -13.01 4.68
N SER A 162 -15.26 -13.04 4.25
CA SER A 162 -16.18 -14.15 4.57
C SER A 162 -15.59 -15.47 4.12
N ALA A 163 -15.77 -16.53 4.93
CA ALA A 163 -15.47 -17.89 4.51
C ALA A 163 -16.31 -18.22 3.25
N LYS A 164 -15.73 -19.08 2.37
CA LYS A 164 -16.48 -19.61 1.25
C LYS A 164 -17.60 -20.54 1.71
#